data_c0c12f2e15d44c1733266a069a2e722e
#
_entry.id   c0c12f2e15d44c1733266a069a2e722e
#
_cell.length_a   1.000
_cell.length_b   1.000
_cell.length_c   1.000
_cell.angle_alpha   90.00
_cell.angle_beta   90.00
_cell.angle_gamma   90.00
#
_symmetry.space_group_name_H-M   'P 1'
#
loop_
_entity.id
_entity.type
_entity.pdbx_description
1 polymer ?
#
loop_
_entity_poly.entity_id
_entity_poly.type
_entity_poly.pdbx_seq_one_letter_code
_entity_poly.pdbx_strand_id
1 'polypeptide(L)'
;MDLYEYQGKQFFADYGIPVPRGVVVSSVEETPDLPNGGVVKTQVLTGGRGKAGGVAVCQSSAEVQDAVHRLLGTVIKGHAARRLLVEERIEIEHEYYMSIFINRKNQVPSLMFSDQGGMNIESVAKENIKIVDINPLLGIYGYMIRELLSQFQIEHKDQITEIITKAYRLFKEKKLQLLEINPLVQTKNGEIVALDSKITMDDW
;
A
#
# COMPACT_ATOMS: atom_id res chain seq x y z
N MET A 1 0.33 17.00 3.54
CA MET A 1 -1.10 16.53 3.40
C MET A 1 -1.14 15.02 3.21
N ASP A 2 -1.95 14.30 4.00
CA ASP A 2 -2.14 12.84 3.82
C ASP A 2 -3.22 12.55 2.77
N LEU A 3 -3.01 11.52 1.97
CA LEU A 3 -3.99 11.05 0.98
C LEU A 3 -4.82 9.89 1.53
N TYR A 4 -6.06 9.76 1.04
CA TYR A 4 -6.83 8.51 1.20
C TYR A 4 -6.15 7.37 0.42
N GLU A 5 -6.36 6.13 0.85
CA GLU A 5 -5.79 4.95 0.19
C GLU A 5 -6.12 4.90 -1.31
N TYR A 6 -7.39 5.14 -1.69
CA TYR A 6 -7.78 5.12 -3.11
C TYR A 6 -7.06 6.17 -3.96
N GLN A 7 -6.75 7.35 -3.38
CA GLN A 7 -6.00 8.39 -4.08
C GLN A 7 -4.54 7.99 -4.28
N GLY A 8 -3.93 7.40 -3.25
CA GLY A 8 -2.57 6.87 -3.35
C GLY A 8 -2.47 5.71 -4.35
N LYS A 9 -3.46 4.81 -4.38
CA LYS A 9 -3.54 3.73 -5.38
C LYS A 9 -3.75 4.26 -6.81
N GLN A 10 -4.47 5.36 -6.98
CA GLN A 10 -4.56 6.01 -8.28
C GLN A 10 -3.18 6.49 -8.76
N PHE A 11 -2.38 7.09 -7.86
CA PHE A 11 -1.00 7.44 -8.21
C PHE A 11 -0.16 6.20 -8.55
N PHE A 12 -0.34 5.10 -7.83
CA PHE A 12 0.36 3.85 -8.15
C PHE A 12 0.01 3.38 -9.56
N ALA A 13 -1.28 3.33 -9.90
CA ALA A 13 -1.74 2.94 -11.23
C ALA A 13 -1.20 3.87 -12.33
N ASP A 14 -1.23 5.19 -12.13
CA ASP A 14 -0.73 6.19 -13.08
C ASP A 14 0.78 6.03 -13.36
N TYR A 15 1.52 5.49 -12.39
CA TYR A 15 2.97 5.21 -12.51
C TYR A 15 3.27 3.76 -12.88
N GLY A 16 2.24 2.95 -13.14
CA GLY A 16 2.36 1.55 -13.56
C GLY A 16 2.78 0.60 -12.44
N ILE A 17 2.50 0.95 -11.17
CA ILE A 17 2.60 0.03 -10.03
C ILE A 17 1.29 -0.75 -9.93
N PRO A 18 1.30 -2.10 -9.98
CA PRO A 18 0.10 -2.89 -9.93
C PRO A 18 -0.68 -2.71 -8.62
N VAL A 19 -1.99 -2.52 -8.74
CA VAL A 19 -2.94 -2.43 -7.62
C VAL A 19 -4.17 -3.31 -7.93
N PRO A 20 -4.92 -3.79 -6.93
CA PRO A 20 -6.18 -4.50 -7.16
C PRO A 20 -7.17 -3.61 -7.92
N ARG A 21 -8.01 -4.21 -8.77
CA ARG A 21 -9.14 -3.51 -9.36
C ARG A 21 -10.16 -3.19 -8.27
N GLY A 22 -10.66 -1.96 -8.28
CA GLY A 22 -11.61 -1.52 -7.28
C GLY A 22 -12.33 -0.25 -7.66
N VAL A 23 -13.38 0.03 -6.90
CA VAL A 23 -14.20 1.24 -7.04
C VAL A 23 -14.41 1.88 -5.68
N VAL A 24 -14.52 3.20 -5.68
CA VAL A 24 -14.92 3.98 -4.49
C VAL A 24 -16.43 4.12 -4.49
N VAL A 25 -17.06 3.75 -3.39
CA VAL A 25 -18.52 3.85 -3.21
C VAL A 25 -18.84 4.81 -2.07
N SER A 26 -19.91 5.57 -2.24
CA SER A 26 -20.43 6.54 -1.26
C SER A 26 -21.86 6.18 -0.81
N SER A 27 -22.48 5.21 -1.47
CA SER A 27 -23.77 4.64 -1.12
C SER A 27 -23.79 3.13 -1.34
N VAL A 28 -24.80 2.44 -0.78
CA VAL A 28 -24.95 0.99 -0.90
C VAL A 28 -25.30 0.58 -2.33
N GLU A 29 -26.03 1.44 -3.05
CA GLU A 29 -26.47 1.20 -4.43
C GLU A 29 -25.32 1.20 -5.44
N GLU A 30 -24.19 1.82 -5.08
CA GLU A 30 -22.97 1.84 -5.91
C GLU A 30 -22.11 0.58 -5.74
N THR A 31 -22.53 -0.37 -4.88
CA THR A 31 -21.74 -1.58 -4.60
C THR A 31 -21.58 -2.43 -5.86
N PRO A 32 -20.33 -2.74 -6.29
CA PRO A 32 -20.12 -3.58 -7.46
C PRO A 32 -20.51 -5.03 -7.18
N ASP A 33 -20.94 -5.74 -8.23
CA ASP A 33 -21.11 -7.18 -8.17
C ASP A 33 -19.76 -7.89 -8.25
N LEU A 34 -19.39 -8.60 -7.18
CA LEU A 34 -18.14 -9.34 -7.07
C LEU A 34 -18.43 -10.81 -6.71
N PRO A 35 -18.77 -11.65 -7.68
CA PRO A 35 -19.21 -13.04 -7.42
C PRO A 35 -18.15 -13.89 -6.71
N ASN A 36 -16.88 -13.57 -6.85
CA ASN A 36 -15.76 -14.24 -6.18
C ASN A 36 -15.38 -13.58 -4.84
N GLY A 37 -16.24 -12.66 -4.35
CA GLY A 37 -15.94 -11.86 -3.17
C GLY A 37 -15.00 -10.69 -3.43
N GLY A 38 -14.67 -9.98 -2.37
CA GLY A 38 -13.85 -8.78 -2.43
C GLY A 38 -13.35 -8.33 -1.07
N VAL A 39 -12.72 -7.18 -1.05
CA VAL A 39 -12.28 -6.51 0.18
C VAL A 39 -12.92 -5.12 0.24
N VAL A 40 -13.60 -4.84 1.35
CA VAL A 40 -14.25 -3.55 1.61
C VAL A 40 -13.43 -2.79 2.65
N LYS A 41 -12.97 -1.59 2.31
CA LYS A 41 -12.04 -0.80 3.14
C LYS A 41 -12.60 0.59 3.39
N THR A 42 -12.73 0.99 4.64
CA THR A 42 -13.09 2.36 5.00
C THR A 42 -12.03 3.35 4.54
N GLN A 43 -12.45 4.48 3.96
CA GLN A 43 -11.55 5.54 3.52
C GLN A 43 -11.51 6.65 4.57
N VAL A 44 -10.52 6.59 5.44
CA VAL A 44 -10.26 7.55 6.51
C VAL A 44 -8.76 7.85 6.61
N LEU A 45 -8.40 9.08 7.00
CA LEU A 45 -7.01 9.54 7.11
C LEU A 45 -6.37 9.08 8.42
N THR A 46 -6.38 7.75 8.67
CA THR A 46 -5.73 7.15 9.85
C THR A 46 -5.18 5.77 9.51
N GLY A 47 -4.02 5.45 10.11
CA GLY A 47 -3.41 4.14 9.96
C GLY A 47 -4.06 3.06 10.84
N GLY A 48 -3.82 1.78 10.51
CA GLY A 48 -4.29 0.65 11.30
C GLY A 48 -5.81 0.42 11.24
N ARG A 49 -6.44 0.76 10.12
CA ARG A 49 -7.88 0.58 9.85
C ARG A 49 -8.34 -0.86 10.02
N GLY A 50 -7.54 -1.82 9.54
CA GLY A 50 -7.86 -3.25 9.68
C GLY A 50 -8.02 -3.67 11.13
N LYS A 51 -7.08 -3.28 12.02
CA LYS A 51 -7.16 -3.56 13.47
C LYS A 51 -8.33 -2.85 14.15
N ALA A 52 -8.80 -1.74 13.59
CA ALA A 52 -9.94 -0.98 14.09
C ALA A 52 -11.29 -1.41 13.48
N GLY A 53 -11.33 -2.55 12.77
CA GLY A 53 -12.56 -3.08 12.15
C GLY A 53 -13.00 -2.36 10.87
N GLY A 54 -12.14 -1.52 10.29
CA GLY A 54 -12.45 -0.75 9.08
C GLY A 54 -12.18 -1.50 7.76
N VAL A 55 -11.86 -2.80 7.82
CA VAL A 55 -11.63 -3.66 6.64
C VAL A 55 -12.41 -4.94 6.79
N ALA A 56 -13.09 -5.36 5.74
CA ALA A 56 -13.81 -6.63 5.66
C ALA A 56 -13.38 -7.41 4.42
N VAL A 57 -12.99 -8.68 4.62
CA VAL A 57 -12.73 -9.64 3.54
C VAL A 57 -13.99 -10.46 3.34
N CYS A 58 -14.51 -10.47 2.12
CA CYS A 58 -15.78 -11.06 1.73
C CYS A 58 -15.56 -12.19 0.74
N GLN A 59 -16.36 -13.27 0.84
CA GLN A 59 -16.24 -14.46 0.01
C GLN A 59 -17.24 -14.47 -1.16
N SER A 60 -18.24 -13.59 -1.11
CA SER A 60 -19.32 -13.51 -2.09
C SER A 60 -19.80 -12.07 -2.28
N SER A 61 -20.55 -11.84 -3.35
CA SER A 61 -21.17 -10.54 -3.63
C SER A 61 -22.15 -10.12 -2.51
N ALA A 62 -22.91 -11.06 -1.93
CA ALA A 62 -23.80 -10.79 -0.81
C ALA A 62 -23.02 -10.28 0.43
N GLU A 63 -21.92 -10.92 0.78
CA GLU A 63 -21.06 -10.47 1.88
C GLU A 63 -20.43 -9.10 1.59
N VAL A 64 -20.11 -8.77 0.33
CA VAL A 64 -19.62 -7.45 -0.05
C VAL A 64 -20.70 -6.39 0.20
N GLN A 65 -21.94 -6.65 -0.20
CA GLN A 65 -23.07 -5.74 0.04
C GLN A 65 -23.32 -5.53 1.54
N ASP A 66 -23.32 -6.61 2.33
CA ASP A 66 -23.47 -6.53 3.79
C ASP A 66 -22.34 -5.74 4.44
N ALA A 67 -21.10 -5.94 3.98
CA ALA A 67 -19.96 -5.21 4.48
C ALA A 67 -20.03 -3.71 4.14
N VAL A 68 -20.45 -3.36 2.93
CA VAL A 68 -20.65 -1.96 2.53
C VAL A 68 -21.72 -1.32 3.40
N HIS A 69 -22.88 -1.98 3.56
CA HIS A 69 -23.97 -1.49 4.41
C HIS A 69 -23.51 -1.26 5.87
N ARG A 70 -22.72 -2.17 6.41
CA ARG A 70 -22.23 -2.10 7.79
C ARG A 70 -21.12 -1.06 7.99
N LEU A 71 -20.19 -0.92 7.02
CA LEU A 71 -19.01 -0.07 7.18
C LEU A 71 -19.24 1.38 6.76
N LEU A 72 -20.20 1.65 5.87
CA LEU A 72 -20.49 3.01 5.45
C LEU A 72 -21.07 3.82 6.64
N GLY A 73 -20.47 4.96 6.91
CA GLY A 73 -20.85 5.82 8.03
C GLY A 73 -20.26 5.43 9.38
N THR A 74 -19.60 4.27 9.51
CA THR A 74 -18.94 3.88 10.78
C THR A 74 -17.83 4.85 11.16
N VAL A 75 -17.56 4.97 12.46
CA VAL A 75 -16.49 5.81 12.99
C VAL A 75 -15.26 4.95 13.27
N ILE A 76 -14.18 5.19 12.55
CA ILE A 76 -12.90 4.53 12.72
C ILE A 76 -11.92 5.52 13.33
N LYS A 77 -11.47 5.27 14.56
CA LYS A 77 -10.55 6.16 15.32
C LYS A 77 -10.95 7.65 15.28
N GLY A 78 -12.25 7.92 15.44
CA GLY A 78 -12.80 9.29 15.45
C GLY A 78 -13.13 9.87 14.07
N HIS A 79 -12.91 9.15 12.98
CA HIS A 79 -13.21 9.59 11.61
C HIS A 79 -14.38 8.80 11.03
N ALA A 80 -15.42 9.50 10.59
CA ALA A 80 -16.56 8.86 9.92
C ALA A 80 -16.17 8.39 8.50
N ALA A 81 -16.42 7.12 8.21
CA ALA A 81 -16.15 6.52 6.89
C ALA A 81 -17.26 6.91 5.89
N ARG A 82 -17.11 8.05 5.25
CA ARG A 82 -18.06 8.56 4.24
C ARG A 82 -17.91 7.89 2.88
N ARG A 83 -16.82 7.18 2.65
CA ARG A 83 -16.51 6.45 1.43
C ARG A 83 -15.85 5.13 1.79
N LEU A 84 -16.09 4.13 0.96
CA LEU A 84 -15.43 2.84 1.03
C LEU A 84 -14.73 2.57 -0.29
N LEU A 85 -13.60 1.87 -0.23
CA LEU A 85 -12.95 1.29 -1.38
C LEU A 85 -13.32 -0.19 -1.41
N VAL A 86 -13.95 -0.62 -2.49
CA VAL A 86 -14.36 -2.02 -2.72
C VAL A 86 -13.47 -2.57 -3.81
N GLU A 87 -12.67 -3.59 -3.48
CA GLU A 87 -11.65 -4.15 -4.36
C GLU A 87 -11.85 -5.66 -4.56
N GLU A 88 -11.34 -6.17 -5.69
CA GLU A 88 -11.21 -7.61 -5.90
C GLU A 88 -10.32 -8.23 -4.82
N ARG A 89 -10.60 -9.47 -4.46
CA ARG A 89 -9.78 -10.22 -3.52
C ARG A 89 -8.56 -10.79 -4.22
N ILE A 90 -7.38 -10.52 -3.67
CA ILE A 90 -6.11 -11.07 -4.14
C ILE A 90 -5.74 -12.28 -3.26
N GLU A 91 -5.35 -13.39 -3.88
CA GLU A 91 -4.78 -14.54 -3.18
C GLU A 91 -3.31 -14.30 -2.90
N ILE A 92 -3.00 -14.09 -1.62
CA ILE A 92 -1.66 -13.72 -1.15
C ILE A 92 -0.85 -14.98 -0.87
N GLU A 93 0.39 -15.00 -1.33
CA GLU A 93 1.41 -15.99 -0.98
C GLU A 93 2.39 -15.42 0.03
N HIS A 94 2.86 -14.18 -0.18
CA HIS A 94 3.81 -13.52 0.71
C HIS A 94 3.52 -12.02 0.82
N GLU A 95 3.83 -11.44 1.98
CA GLU A 95 3.65 -10.03 2.27
C GLU A 95 4.99 -9.35 2.57
N TYR A 96 5.29 -8.28 1.83
CA TYR A 96 6.46 -7.43 2.00
C TYR A 96 6.05 -6.06 2.55
N TYR A 97 7.00 -5.40 3.19
CA TYR A 97 6.92 -3.98 3.52
C TYR A 97 7.87 -3.18 2.62
N MET A 98 7.40 -2.08 2.10
CA MET A 98 8.22 -1.13 1.36
C MET A 98 7.80 0.30 1.67
N SER A 99 8.78 1.18 1.94
CA SER A 99 8.51 2.61 2.02
C SER A 99 9.68 3.45 1.48
N ILE A 100 9.34 4.63 0.98
CA ILE A 100 10.29 5.69 0.65
C ILE A 100 9.87 6.92 1.46
N PHE A 101 10.80 7.50 2.21
CA PHE A 101 10.50 8.60 3.11
C PHE A 101 11.67 9.58 3.20
N ILE A 102 11.40 10.82 3.64
CA ILE A 102 12.45 11.78 3.98
C ILE A 102 13.03 11.42 5.34
N ASN A 103 14.27 10.94 5.34
CA ASN A 103 15.02 10.67 6.57
C ASN A 103 15.51 12.00 7.15
N ARG A 104 14.82 12.49 8.17
CA ARG A 104 15.11 13.79 8.78
C ARG A 104 16.48 13.85 9.45
N LYS A 105 17.00 12.71 9.93
CA LYS A 105 18.32 12.64 10.57
C LYS A 105 19.43 12.82 9.54
N ASN A 106 19.32 12.16 8.38
CA ASN A 106 20.32 12.18 7.33
C ASN A 106 20.01 13.24 6.26
N GLN A 107 18.83 13.88 6.31
CA GLN A 107 18.35 14.90 5.37
C GLN A 107 18.31 14.44 3.91
N VAL A 108 18.02 13.16 3.69
CA VAL A 108 17.94 12.53 2.37
C VAL A 108 16.71 11.64 2.26
N PRO A 109 16.23 11.33 1.04
CA PRO A 109 15.29 10.25 0.85
C PRO A 109 15.92 8.92 1.25
N SER A 110 15.16 8.03 1.88
CA SER A 110 15.60 6.69 2.22
C SER A 110 14.56 5.67 1.78
N LEU A 111 15.03 4.54 1.24
CA LEU A 111 14.23 3.35 0.94
C LEU A 111 14.34 2.39 2.12
N MET A 112 13.20 1.93 2.64
CA MET A 112 13.10 0.88 3.64
C MET A 112 12.37 -0.32 3.04
N PHE A 113 12.87 -1.52 3.32
CA PHE A 113 12.28 -2.77 2.87
C PHE A 113 12.38 -3.84 3.95
N SER A 114 11.35 -4.70 4.02
CA SER A 114 11.32 -5.91 4.84
C SER A 114 10.55 -7.02 4.10
N ASP A 115 10.95 -8.26 4.33
CA ASP A 115 10.20 -9.45 3.90
C ASP A 115 9.05 -9.82 4.86
N GLN A 116 8.75 -8.95 5.83
CA GLN A 116 7.65 -9.07 6.77
C GLN A 116 6.71 -7.87 6.63
N GLY A 117 5.67 -8.03 5.80
CA GLY A 117 4.63 -7.05 5.57
C GLY A 117 3.33 -7.36 6.32
N GLY A 118 2.28 -6.54 6.08
CA GLY A 118 0.95 -6.72 6.68
C GLY A 118 0.86 -6.39 8.17
N MET A 119 1.95 -5.97 8.79
CA MET A 119 2.05 -5.63 10.22
C MET A 119 2.69 -4.26 10.42
N ASN A 120 2.66 -3.78 11.68
CA ASN A 120 3.36 -2.53 12.00
C ASN A 120 4.87 -2.73 11.87
N ILE A 121 5.53 -1.92 11.08
CA ILE A 121 6.97 -2.03 10.86
C ILE A 121 7.78 -1.87 12.15
N GLU A 122 7.29 -1.12 13.12
CA GLU A 122 7.93 -0.94 14.42
C GLU A 122 7.95 -2.24 15.26
N SER A 123 7.11 -3.22 14.91
CA SER A 123 7.09 -4.54 15.57
C SER A 123 7.98 -5.57 14.88
N VAL A 124 8.52 -5.24 13.71
CA VAL A 124 9.45 -6.11 12.97
C VAL A 124 10.83 -6.01 13.59
N ALA A 125 11.52 -7.13 13.75
CA ALA A 125 12.88 -7.16 14.27
C ALA A 125 13.84 -6.39 13.35
N LYS A 126 14.74 -5.61 13.91
CA LYS A 126 15.62 -4.68 13.17
C LYS A 126 16.51 -5.38 12.13
N GLU A 127 16.92 -6.61 12.39
CA GLU A 127 17.68 -7.44 11.46
C GLU A 127 16.91 -7.77 10.18
N ASN A 128 15.58 -7.80 10.25
CA ASN A 128 14.68 -8.06 9.11
C ASN A 128 14.26 -6.78 8.37
N ILE A 129 14.80 -5.63 8.76
CA ILE A 129 14.56 -4.36 8.10
C ILE A 129 15.87 -3.88 7.48
N LYS A 130 15.81 -3.49 6.21
CA LYS A 130 16.94 -2.87 5.51
C LYS A 130 16.58 -1.48 5.05
N ILE A 131 17.52 -0.55 5.25
CA ILE A 131 17.37 0.86 4.88
C ILE A 131 18.58 1.27 4.04
N VAL A 132 18.29 1.95 2.93
CA VAL A 132 19.30 2.54 2.04
C VAL A 132 18.99 4.01 1.86
N ASP A 133 19.94 4.86 2.19
CA ASP A 133 19.86 6.30 1.91
C ASP A 133 20.10 6.57 0.43
N ILE A 134 19.31 7.44 -0.15
CA ILE A 134 19.33 7.78 -1.58
C ILE A 134 19.93 9.17 -1.74
N ASN A 135 21.00 9.29 -2.51
CA ASN A 135 21.56 10.59 -2.85
C ASN A 135 20.53 11.39 -3.69
N PRO A 136 20.03 12.55 -3.23
CA PRO A 136 18.96 13.28 -3.93
C PRO A 136 19.36 13.81 -5.31
N LEU A 137 20.66 13.99 -5.57
CA LEU A 137 21.17 14.44 -6.87
C LEU A 137 21.30 13.28 -7.87
N LEU A 138 21.74 12.12 -7.39
CA LEU A 138 21.99 10.94 -8.22
C LEU A 138 20.73 10.07 -8.38
N GLY A 139 19.87 10.07 -7.37
CA GLY A 139 18.67 9.21 -7.32
C GLY A 139 19.01 7.76 -6.94
N ILE A 140 18.06 6.86 -7.21
CA ILE A 140 18.21 5.44 -6.94
C ILE A 140 18.60 4.69 -8.23
N TYR A 141 19.56 3.79 -8.12
CA TYR A 141 19.99 2.92 -9.21
C TYR A 141 19.55 1.48 -8.97
N GLY A 142 19.29 0.74 -10.04
CA GLY A 142 18.85 -0.64 -9.96
C GLY A 142 19.83 -1.56 -9.20
N TYR A 143 21.15 -1.28 -9.24
CA TYR A 143 22.11 -2.07 -8.46
C TYR A 143 21.95 -1.87 -6.96
N MET A 144 21.60 -0.66 -6.47
CA MET A 144 21.35 -0.39 -5.05
C MET A 144 20.13 -1.17 -4.56
N ILE A 145 19.07 -1.22 -5.38
CA ILE A 145 17.87 -1.98 -5.06
C ILE A 145 18.19 -3.48 -5.03
N ARG A 146 18.91 -3.99 -6.03
CA ARG A 146 19.30 -5.40 -6.08
C ARG A 146 20.19 -5.79 -4.91
N GLU A 147 21.12 -4.95 -4.50
CA GLU A 147 21.96 -5.17 -3.32
C GLU A 147 21.10 -5.25 -2.04
N LEU A 148 20.17 -4.32 -1.87
CA LEU A 148 19.24 -4.36 -0.74
C LEU A 148 18.42 -5.65 -0.75
N LEU A 149 17.81 -6.01 -1.89
CA LEU A 149 16.96 -7.20 -2.03
C LEU A 149 17.77 -8.52 -1.95
N SER A 150 19.08 -8.49 -2.21
CA SER A 150 19.94 -9.69 -2.08
C SER A 150 20.02 -10.21 -0.66
N GLN A 151 19.74 -9.37 0.33
CA GLN A 151 19.75 -9.72 1.75
C GLN A 151 18.51 -10.54 2.19
N PHE A 152 17.55 -10.72 1.28
CA PHE A 152 16.32 -11.47 1.52
C PHE A 152 16.18 -12.63 0.54
N GLN A 153 15.49 -13.69 0.97
CA GLN A 153 15.11 -14.81 0.10
C GLN A 153 13.80 -14.48 -0.61
N ILE A 154 13.89 -13.78 -1.74
CA ILE A 154 12.76 -13.33 -2.53
C ILE A 154 12.89 -13.90 -3.94
N GLU A 155 11.81 -14.47 -4.47
CA GLU A 155 11.79 -15.08 -5.82
C GLU A 155 11.66 -14.03 -6.94
N HIS A 156 10.80 -13.03 -6.76
CA HIS A 156 10.45 -12.04 -7.78
C HIS A 156 11.18 -10.71 -7.63
N LYS A 157 12.50 -10.73 -7.40
CA LYS A 157 13.33 -9.52 -7.17
C LYS A 157 13.26 -8.51 -8.30
N ASP A 158 13.15 -8.98 -9.54
CA ASP A 158 13.10 -8.08 -10.70
C ASP A 158 11.80 -7.25 -10.73
N GLN A 159 10.65 -7.87 -10.46
CA GLN A 159 9.37 -7.17 -10.35
C GLN A 159 9.38 -6.16 -9.20
N ILE A 160 9.91 -6.54 -8.02
CA ILE A 160 10.05 -5.64 -6.88
C ILE A 160 11.00 -4.48 -7.20
N THR A 161 12.11 -4.75 -7.90
CA THR A 161 13.06 -3.72 -8.35
C THR A 161 12.36 -2.70 -9.26
N GLU A 162 11.53 -3.16 -10.18
CA GLU A 162 10.76 -2.31 -11.08
C GLU A 162 9.75 -1.45 -10.30
N ILE A 163 9.03 -2.03 -9.35
CA ILE A 163 8.07 -1.32 -8.50
C ILE A 163 8.77 -0.25 -7.66
N ILE A 164 9.88 -0.58 -7.02
CA ILE A 164 10.67 0.38 -6.22
C ILE A 164 11.14 1.55 -7.11
N THR A 165 11.59 1.25 -8.33
CA THR A 165 12.04 2.28 -9.30
C THR A 165 10.90 3.23 -9.67
N LYS A 166 9.71 2.69 -9.95
CA LYS A 166 8.48 3.45 -10.25
C LYS A 166 8.02 4.26 -9.04
N ALA A 167 8.05 3.66 -7.84
CA ALA A 167 7.70 4.33 -6.59
C ALA A 167 8.64 5.49 -6.26
N TYR A 168 9.95 5.34 -6.51
CA TYR A 168 10.89 6.45 -6.32
C TYR A 168 10.65 7.58 -7.33
N ARG A 169 10.33 7.26 -8.59
CA ARG A 169 9.95 8.26 -9.59
C ARG A 169 8.71 9.03 -9.15
N LEU A 170 7.65 8.33 -8.71
CA LEU A 170 6.44 8.92 -8.14
C LEU A 170 6.78 9.82 -6.94
N PHE A 171 7.58 9.31 -5.99
CA PHE A 171 8.00 10.02 -4.79
C PHE A 171 8.66 11.37 -5.13
N LYS A 172 9.58 11.36 -6.09
CA LYS A 172 10.33 12.54 -6.54
C LYS A 172 9.42 13.53 -7.30
N GLU A 173 8.68 13.05 -8.30
CA GLU A 173 7.86 13.90 -9.17
C GLU A 173 6.69 14.57 -8.43
N LYS A 174 6.10 13.89 -7.46
CA LYS A 174 5.00 14.42 -6.63
C LYS A 174 5.47 15.08 -5.34
N LYS A 175 6.78 15.20 -5.11
CA LYS A 175 7.38 15.83 -3.90
C LYS A 175 6.80 15.22 -2.62
N LEU A 176 6.84 13.90 -2.51
CA LEU A 176 6.28 13.21 -1.37
C LEU A 176 7.22 13.27 -0.17
N GLN A 177 6.66 13.28 1.03
CA GLN A 177 7.40 13.10 2.29
C GLN A 177 7.43 11.63 2.71
N LEU A 178 6.38 10.87 2.36
CA LEU A 178 6.23 9.45 2.62
C LEU A 178 5.46 8.79 1.47
N LEU A 179 5.96 7.65 1.02
CA LEU A 179 5.25 6.66 0.21
C LEU A 179 5.46 5.31 0.88
N GLU A 180 4.39 4.71 1.40
CA GLU A 180 4.44 3.39 2.05
C GLU A 180 3.47 2.44 1.36
N ILE A 181 3.93 1.23 1.10
CA ILE A 181 3.13 0.09 0.63
C ILE A 181 3.24 -1.01 1.68
N ASN A 182 2.16 -1.25 2.41
CA ASN A 182 2.13 -2.23 3.49
C ASN A 182 0.75 -2.90 3.64
N PRO A 183 0.59 -4.09 3.02
CA PRO A 183 1.62 -4.88 2.36
C PRO A 183 1.78 -4.59 0.85
N LEU A 184 2.98 -4.78 0.35
CA LEU A 184 3.28 -5.16 -1.02
C LEU A 184 3.24 -6.68 -1.07
N VAL A 185 2.46 -7.29 -1.95
CA VAL A 185 2.24 -8.74 -1.90
C VAL A 185 2.75 -9.45 -3.14
N GLN A 186 3.24 -10.66 -2.91
CA GLN A 186 3.36 -11.70 -3.93
C GLN A 186 2.06 -12.48 -3.96
N THR A 187 1.43 -12.55 -5.11
CA THR A 187 0.24 -13.36 -5.33
C THR A 187 0.64 -14.81 -5.58
N LYS A 188 -0.31 -15.75 -5.42
CA LYS A 188 -0.07 -17.16 -5.78
C LYS A 188 0.28 -17.38 -7.26
N ASN A 189 -0.04 -16.42 -8.13
CA ASN A 189 0.31 -16.45 -9.54
C ASN A 189 1.70 -15.83 -9.83
N GLY A 190 2.42 -15.39 -8.78
CA GLY A 190 3.76 -14.81 -8.91
C GLY A 190 3.78 -13.33 -9.33
N GLU A 191 2.64 -12.63 -9.28
CA GLU A 191 2.57 -11.19 -9.53
C GLU A 191 2.87 -10.41 -8.24
N ILE A 192 3.46 -9.23 -8.36
CA ILE A 192 3.69 -8.32 -7.24
C ILE A 192 2.68 -7.17 -7.31
N VAL A 193 1.90 -6.98 -6.24
CA VAL A 193 0.77 -6.03 -6.20
C VAL A 193 0.80 -5.20 -4.91
N ALA A 194 0.54 -3.90 -5.01
CA ALA A 194 0.39 -3.02 -3.85
C ALA A 194 -1.04 -3.09 -3.30
N LEU A 195 -1.22 -3.72 -2.12
CA LEU A 195 -2.54 -3.90 -1.52
C LEU A 195 -3.01 -2.72 -0.65
N ASP A 196 -2.10 -1.92 -0.15
CA ASP A 196 -2.42 -0.71 0.60
C ASP A 196 -1.53 0.44 0.14
N SER A 197 -1.92 1.65 0.47
CA SER A 197 -1.21 2.86 0.12
C SER A 197 -1.32 3.87 1.27
N LYS A 198 -0.16 4.35 1.70
CA LYS A 198 -0.08 5.50 2.60
C LYS A 198 0.89 6.51 2.00
N ILE A 199 0.34 7.64 1.60
CA ILE A 199 1.10 8.73 0.97
C ILE A 199 0.89 10.02 1.74
N THR A 200 2.01 10.66 2.08
CA THR A 200 2.04 12.03 2.61
C THR A 200 2.74 12.92 1.59
N MET A 201 2.03 13.92 1.10
CA MET A 201 2.57 14.95 0.21
C MET A 201 3.17 16.09 1.03
N ASP A 202 4.12 16.80 0.43
CA ASP A 202 4.56 18.08 0.95
C ASP A 202 3.46 19.13 0.79
N ASP A 203 3.33 20.01 1.76
CA ASP A 203 2.28 21.04 1.79
C ASP A 203 2.73 22.36 1.12
N TRP A 204 3.82 22.33 0.33
CA TRP A 204 4.37 23.47 -0.40
C TRP A 204 3.93 23.53 -1.86
#